data_b63d36445a8cc3fb1d72800577c91d32
#
_entry.id   b63d36445a8cc3fb1d72800577c91d32
#
_cell.length_a   1.000
_cell.length_b   1.000
_cell.length_c   1.000
_cell.angle_alpha   90.00
_cell.angle_beta   90.00
_cell.angle_gamma   90.00
#
_symmetry.space_group_name_H-M   'P 1'
#
loop_
_entity.id
_entity.type
_entity.pdbx_description
1 polymer ?
#
loop_
_entity_poly.entity_id
_entity_poly.type
_entity_poly.pdbx_seq_one_letter_code
_entity_poly.pdbx_strand_id
1 'polypeptide(L)'
;QAKIAIAIDQSGSVSDEMLSAFFGELNGLAKLAEFTVVPFDTEVPEDKVYVWKKGQNKAAERVSCGGTCFNAPTEYVNKNSFDGVIILTDMEAPKPKACKAQRMWMTDQRGASNPYFKTNEKVIAID
;
A
#
# COMPACT_ATOMS: atom_id res chain seq x y z
N GLN A 1 -7.16 16.82 -11.23
CA GLN A 1 -6.05 15.98 -10.81
C GLN A 1 -6.52 14.72 -10.13
N ALA A 2 -5.89 13.61 -10.42
CA ALA A 2 -6.25 12.33 -9.80
C ALA A 2 -5.84 12.31 -8.32
N LYS A 3 -6.73 11.78 -7.48
CA LYS A 3 -6.48 11.59 -6.06
C LYS A 3 -6.03 10.14 -5.84
N ILE A 4 -4.76 9.96 -5.49
CA ILE A 4 -4.14 8.64 -5.38
C ILE A 4 -3.82 8.32 -3.93
N ALA A 5 -4.18 7.10 -3.51
CA ALA A 5 -3.79 6.54 -2.22
C ALA A 5 -2.67 5.52 -2.42
N ILE A 6 -1.75 5.50 -1.48
CA ILE A 6 -0.71 4.47 -1.39
C ILE A 6 -0.92 3.77 -0.05
N ALA A 7 -1.40 2.54 -0.10
CA ALA A 7 -1.63 1.76 1.11
C ALA A 7 -0.38 0.94 1.41
N ILE A 8 0.15 1.05 2.63
CA ILE A 8 1.37 0.35 3.02
C ILE A 8 1.06 -0.68 4.09
N ASP A 9 1.31 -1.94 3.75
CA ASP A 9 1.14 -3.08 4.65
C ASP A 9 2.13 -2.98 5.80
N GLN A 10 1.61 -2.86 7.03
CA GLN A 10 2.38 -2.74 8.26
C GLN A 10 2.41 -4.05 9.04
N SER A 11 1.88 -5.14 8.47
CA SER A 11 1.79 -6.41 9.19
C SER A 11 3.16 -6.95 9.56
N GLY A 12 3.18 -7.85 10.55
CA GLY A 12 4.42 -8.43 11.05
C GLY A 12 5.17 -9.27 10.03
N SER A 13 4.48 -9.76 8.97
CA SER A 13 5.13 -10.54 7.91
C SER A 13 5.91 -9.66 6.94
N VAL A 14 5.65 -8.37 6.90
CA VAL A 14 6.42 -7.41 6.10
C VAL A 14 7.66 -7.04 6.89
N SER A 15 8.82 -7.46 6.41
CA SER A 15 10.10 -7.18 7.09
C SER A 15 10.46 -5.70 7.04
N ASP A 16 11.35 -5.28 7.93
CA ASP A 16 11.85 -3.90 7.91
C ASP A 16 12.59 -3.59 6.61
N GLU A 17 13.27 -4.59 6.04
CA GLU A 17 13.93 -4.44 4.74
C GLU A 17 12.93 -4.17 3.62
N MET A 18 11.83 -4.92 3.60
CA MET A 18 10.78 -4.74 2.61
C MET A 18 10.09 -3.39 2.79
N LEU A 19 9.82 -3.02 4.04
CA LEU A 19 9.23 -1.71 4.35
C LEU A 19 10.14 -0.58 3.87
N SER A 20 11.44 -0.72 4.10
CA SER A 20 12.43 0.25 3.63
C SER A 20 12.44 0.35 2.10
N ALA A 21 12.34 -0.79 1.40
CA ALA A 21 12.27 -0.81 -0.06
C ALA A 21 11.00 -0.11 -0.56
N PHE A 22 9.87 -0.33 0.11
CA PHE A 22 8.62 0.35 -0.22
C PHE A 22 8.78 1.87 -0.10
N PHE A 23 9.35 2.33 1.01
CA PHE A 23 9.57 3.77 1.20
C PHE A 23 10.55 4.35 0.17
N GLY A 24 11.54 3.55 -0.26
CA GLY A 24 12.43 3.93 -1.35
C GLY A 24 11.68 4.19 -2.65
N GLU A 25 10.73 3.31 -2.98
CA GLU A 25 9.88 3.48 -4.16
C GLU A 25 9.00 4.73 -4.02
N LEU A 26 8.45 4.96 -2.84
CA LEU A 26 7.61 6.13 -2.60
C LEU A 26 8.39 7.44 -2.63
N ASN A 27 9.63 7.45 -2.16
CA ASN A 27 10.49 8.62 -2.30
C ASN A 27 10.74 8.96 -3.76
N GLY A 28 10.89 7.94 -4.62
CA GLY A 28 10.99 8.13 -6.06
C GLY A 28 9.72 8.72 -6.66
N LEU A 29 8.57 8.16 -6.28
CA LEU A 29 7.28 8.64 -6.77
C LEU A 29 6.98 10.06 -6.30
N ALA A 30 7.36 10.40 -5.08
CA ALA A 30 7.13 11.73 -4.49
C ALA A 30 7.88 12.85 -5.21
N LYS A 31 8.90 12.52 -5.99
CA LYS A 31 9.55 13.53 -6.86
C LYS A 31 8.63 13.99 -7.98
N LEU A 32 7.63 13.18 -8.33
CA LEU A 32 6.76 13.41 -9.49
C LEU A 32 5.35 13.85 -9.09
N ALA A 33 4.86 13.46 -7.91
CA ALA A 33 3.46 13.64 -7.54
C ALA A 33 3.25 13.66 -6.04
N GLU A 34 2.12 14.21 -5.61
CA GLU A 34 1.60 14.13 -4.26
C GLU A 34 0.68 12.91 -4.16
N PHE A 35 0.66 12.26 -2.99
CA PHE A 35 -0.25 11.13 -2.74
C PHE A 35 -0.57 11.02 -1.26
N THR A 36 -1.65 10.30 -0.94
CA THR A 36 -2.06 10.05 0.45
C THR A 36 -1.56 8.68 0.88
N VAL A 37 -0.83 8.63 1.98
CA VAL A 37 -0.31 7.38 2.53
C VAL A 37 -1.30 6.83 3.54
N VAL A 38 -1.68 5.56 3.35
CA VAL A 38 -2.67 4.86 4.16
C VAL A 38 -1.99 3.62 4.77
N PRO A 39 -1.37 3.74 5.95
CA PRO A 39 -0.81 2.56 6.61
C PRO A 39 -1.94 1.63 7.05
N PHE A 40 -1.71 0.32 6.99
CA PHE A 40 -2.72 -0.65 7.44
C PHE A 40 -2.09 -1.94 7.92
N ASP A 41 -2.81 -2.65 8.76
CA ASP A 41 -2.59 -4.07 9.08
C ASP A 41 -3.95 -4.78 8.98
N THR A 42 -4.62 -5.13 10.05
CA THR A 42 -6.02 -5.57 10.00
C THR A 42 -6.98 -4.39 9.93
N GLU A 43 -6.51 -3.19 10.21
CA GLU A 43 -7.27 -1.95 10.21
C GLU A 43 -6.43 -0.83 9.62
N VAL A 44 -7.09 0.27 9.27
CA VAL A 44 -6.41 1.52 8.90
C VAL A 44 -6.45 2.43 10.13
N PRO A 45 -5.30 2.72 10.78
CA PRO A 45 -5.27 3.72 11.85
C PRO A 45 -5.42 5.11 11.23
N GLU A 46 -6.63 5.64 11.23
CA GLU A 46 -6.94 6.87 10.48
C GLU A 46 -6.16 8.09 10.94
N ASP A 47 -5.74 8.12 12.20
CA ASP A 47 -4.85 9.17 12.72
C ASP A 47 -3.42 9.09 12.19
N LYS A 48 -3.06 8.01 11.50
CA LYS A 48 -1.74 7.82 10.89
C LYS A 48 -1.74 8.02 9.38
N VAL A 49 -2.89 8.27 8.79
CA VAL A 49 -3.01 8.62 7.36
C VAL A 49 -2.46 10.03 7.17
N TYR A 50 -1.65 10.23 6.13
CA TYR A 50 -1.07 11.55 5.87
C TYR A 50 -0.87 11.79 4.37
N VAL A 51 -0.75 13.07 4.01
CA VAL A 51 -0.42 13.46 2.65
C VAL A 51 1.10 13.59 2.53
N TRP A 52 1.65 12.88 1.54
CA TRP A 52 3.06 12.97 1.20
C TRP A 52 3.18 13.95 0.03
N LYS A 53 3.70 15.13 0.31
CA LYS A 53 3.75 16.19 -0.69
C LYS A 53 4.90 15.99 -1.66
N LYS A 54 4.68 16.43 -2.89
CA LYS A 54 5.70 16.37 -3.93
C LYS A 54 7.00 17.01 -3.44
N GLY A 55 8.10 16.30 -3.62
CA GLY A 55 9.44 16.76 -3.25
C GLY A 55 9.88 16.45 -1.83
N GLN A 56 8.99 15.92 -0.98
CA GLN A 56 9.38 15.50 0.36
C GLN A 56 10.11 14.17 0.34
N ASN A 57 11.11 14.01 1.18
CA ASN A 57 11.75 12.72 1.45
C ASN A 57 11.34 12.24 2.83
N LYS A 58 11.09 10.93 2.95
CA LYS A 58 10.72 10.33 4.23
C LYS A 58 11.49 9.05 4.47
N ALA A 59 11.94 8.85 5.72
CA ALA A 59 12.50 7.57 6.16
C ALA A 59 11.36 6.58 6.37
N ALA A 60 11.69 5.29 6.24
CA ALA A 60 10.72 4.23 6.52
C ALA A 60 10.22 4.34 7.96
N GLU A 61 8.92 4.19 8.14
CA GLU A 61 8.29 4.26 9.46
C GLU A 61 7.26 3.14 9.60
N ARG A 62 7.38 2.37 10.68
CA ARG A 62 6.41 1.35 11.04
C ARG A 62 5.50 1.91 12.14
N VAL A 63 4.20 1.94 11.88
CA VAL A 63 3.22 2.48 12.83
C VAL A 63 2.33 1.41 13.44
N SER A 64 2.37 0.18 12.93
CA SER A 64 1.65 -0.95 13.51
C SER A 64 2.34 -2.26 13.13
N CYS A 65 1.90 -3.38 13.69
CA CYS A 65 2.55 -4.67 13.47
C CYS A 65 1.59 -5.81 13.80
N GLY A 66 0.39 -5.77 13.21
CA GLY A 66 -0.61 -6.82 13.42
C GLY A 66 -0.66 -7.83 12.28
N GLY A 67 -1.81 -8.44 12.08
CA GLY A 67 -2.08 -9.29 10.94
C GLY A 67 -2.30 -8.46 9.68
N THR A 68 -2.89 -9.05 8.65
CA THR A 68 -3.12 -8.37 7.37
C THR A 68 -4.56 -8.57 6.91
N CYS A 69 -5.22 -7.48 6.53
CA CYS A 69 -6.53 -7.53 5.90
C CYS A 69 -6.62 -6.48 4.79
N PHE A 70 -6.65 -6.94 3.54
CA PHE A 70 -6.70 -6.02 2.39
C PHE A 70 -8.06 -5.32 2.24
N ASN A 71 -9.09 -5.79 2.94
CA ASN A 71 -10.36 -5.08 2.99
C ASN A 71 -10.25 -3.74 3.72
N ALA A 72 -9.33 -3.63 4.69
CA ALA A 72 -9.17 -2.39 5.45
C ALA A 72 -8.80 -1.20 4.55
N PRO A 73 -7.71 -1.25 3.76
CA PRO A 73 -7.40 -0.15 2.84
C PRO A 73 -8.43 -0.02 1.71
N THR A 74 -9.04 -1.13 1.27
CA THR A 74 -10.07 -1.08 0.23
C THR A 74 -11.28 -0.29 0.70
N GLU A 75 -11.77 -0.57 1.91
CA GLU A 75 -12.91 0.15 2.49
C GLU A 75 -12.58 1.63 2.72
N TYR A 76 -11.38 1.91 3.20
CA TYR A 76 -10.93 3.29 3.39
C TYR A 76 -10.96 4.07 2.08
N VAL A 77 -10.42 3.48 1.03
CA VAL A 77 -10.38 4.10 -0.30
C VAL A 77 -11.78 4.26 -0.88
N ASN A 78 -12.64 3.25 -0.72
CA ASN A 78 -14.02 3.31 -1.20
C ASN A 78 -14.81 4.42 -0.49
N LYS A 79 -14.57 4.60 0.80
CA LYS A 79 -15.26 5.60 1.64
C LYS A 79 -14.79 7.01 1.34
N ASN A 80 -13.53 7.20 0.97
CA ASN A 80 -12.91 8.52 0.84
C ASN A 80 -12.71 8.97 -0.61
N SER A 81 -13.30 8.29 -1.57
CA SER A 81 -13.38 8.71 -2.99
C SER A 81 -12.04 8.97 -3.67
N PHE A 82 -11.13 8.01 -3.58
CA PHE A 82 -9.89 8.06 -4.33
C PHE A 82 -10.11 7.57 -5.77
N ASP A 83 -9.30 8.06 -6.70
CA ASP A 83 -9.34 7.61 -8.10
C ASP A 83 -8.51 6.35 -8.32
N GLY A 84 -7.44 6.19 -7.57
CA GLY A 84 -6.58 5.03 -7.66
C GLY A 84 -5.94 4.71 -6.32
N VAL A 85 -5.52 3.45 -6.16
CA VAL A 85 -4.78 2.99 -4.99
C VAL A 85 -3.71 1.99 -5.41
N ILE A 86 -2.53 2.12 -4.84
CA ILE A 86 -1.46 1.12 -4.97
C ILE A 86 -1.27 0.53 -3.58
N ILE A 87 -1.37 -0.79 -3.47
CA ILE A 87 -1.17 -1.47 -2.19
C ILE A 87 0.21 -2.12 -2.19
N LEU A 88 1.06 -1.70 -1.27
CA LEU A 88 2.41 -2.22 -1.08
C LEU A 88 2.36 -3.28 0.01
N THR A 89 2.66 -4.53 -0.33
CA THR A 89 2.42 -5.67 0.55
C THR A 89 3.27 -6.88 0.13
N ASP A 90 3.39 -7.87 1.02
CA ASP A 90 3.99 -9.16 0.69
C ASP A 90 2.99 -10.13 0.04
N MET A 91 1.74 -9.71 -0.20
CA MET A 91 0.66 -10.49 -0.81
C MET A 91 0.17 -11.66 0.06
N GLU A 92 0.44 -11.65 1.35
CA GLU A 92 0.12 -12.78 2.25
C GLU A 92 -1.17 -12.55 3.04
N ALA A 93 -2.28 -12.45 2.31
CA ALA A 93 -3.61 -12.37 2.90
C ALA A 93 -4.66 -12.76 1.86
N PRO A 94 -5.89 -13.08 2.28
CA PRO A 94 -6.96 -13.45 1.34
C PRO A 94 -7.36 -12.31 0.41
N LYS A 95 -7.95 -12.69 -0.71
CA LYS A 95 -8.45 -11.75 -1.71
C LYS A 95 -9.45 -10.77 -1.10
N PRO A 96 -9.27 -9.46 -1.31
CA PRO A 96 -10.20 -8.47 -0.79
C PRO A 96 -11.44 -8.31 -1.66
N LYS A 97 -12.43 -7.58 -1.10
CA LYS A 97 -13.62 -7.15 -1.83
C LYS A 97 -13.23 -6.21 -2.98
N ALA A 98 -14.17 -5.97 -3.88
CA ALA A 98 -13.98 -5.06 -5.01
C ALA A 98 -13.67 -3.64 -4.54
N CYS A 99 -12.84 -2.94 -5.30
CA CYS A 99 -12.45 -1.56 -5.04
C CYS A 99 -13.11 -0.65 -6.09
N LYS A 100 -13.69 0.46 -5.65
CA LYS A 100 -14.26 1.45 -6.56
C LYS A 100 -13.19 2.20 -7.34
N ALA A 101 -12.04 2.42 -6.71
CA ALA A 101 -10.88 3.02 -7.38
C ALA A 101 -10.15 1.95 -8.20
N GLN A 102 -9.33 2.40 -9.14
CA GLN A 102 -8.43 1.49 -9.83
C GLN A 102 -7.37 1.04 -8.83
N ARG A 103 -7.28 -0.27 -8.60
CA ARG A 103 -6.37 -0.85 -7.61
C ARG A 103 -5.24 -1.61 -8.27
N MET A 104 -4.02 -1.36 -7.83
CA MET A 104 -2.84 -2.13 -8.25
C MET A 104 -2.02 -2.50 -7.02
N TRP A 105 -1.11 -3.44 -7.20
CA TRP A 105 -0.33 -4.06 -6.14
C TRP A 105 1.15 -3.89 -6.42
N MET A 106 1.93 -3.64 -5.39
CA MET A 106 3.40 -3.61 -5.48
C MET A 106 3.95 -4.52 -4.39
N THR A 107 4.83 -5.43 -4.77
CA THR A 107 5.36 -6.46 -3.89
C THR A 107 6.78 -6.81 -4.31
N ASP A 108 7.42 -7.77 -3.64
CA ASP A 108 8.71 -8.30 -4.07
C ASP A 108 8.51 -9.48 -5.05
N GLN A 109 9.60 -10.06 -5.51
CA GLN A 109 9.56 -11.19 -6.45
C GLN A 109 8.82 -12.38 -5.86
N ARG A 110 9.00 -12.64 -4.57
CA ARG A 110 8.34 -13.75 -3.89
C ARG A 110 6.83 -13.53 -3.82
N GLY A 111 6.40 -12.34 -3.44
CA GLY A 111 4.98 -11.99 -3.38
C GLY A 111 4.31 -12.08 -4.75
N ALA A 112 5.01 -11.63 -5.79
CA ALA A 112 4.50 -11.70 -7.16
C ALA A 112 4.35 -13.14 -7.64
N SER A 113 5.28 -14.02 -7.26
CA SER A 113 5.29 -15.42 -7.69
C SER A 113 4.33 -16.30 -6.90
N ASN A 114 4.11 -15.97 -5.62
CA ASN A 114 3.32 -16.81 -4.69
C ASN A 114 2.29 -16.02 -3.91
N PRO A 115 1.40 -15.27 -4.59
CA PRO A 115 0.36 -14.54 -3.86
C PRO A 115 -0.65 -15.52 -3.25
N TYR A 116 -1.31 -15.12 -2.17
CA TYR A 116 -2.34 -15.94 -1.52
C TYR A 116 -3.66 -15.96 -2.30
N PHE A 117 -3.79 -15.14 -3.33
CA PHE A 117 -5.01 -15.08 -4.14
C PHE A 117 -4.66 -14.71 -5.58
N LYS A 118 -5.58 -14.98 -6.51
CA LYS A 118 -5.44 -14.60 -7.90
C LYS A 118 -6.20 -13.31 -8.17
N THR A 119 -5.61 -12.44 -9.00
CA THR A 119 -6.24 -11.18 -9.37
C THR A 119 -5.91 -10.83 -10.81
N ASN A 120 -6.84 -10.13 -11.47
CA ASN A 120 -6.62 -9.54 -12.79
C ASN A 120 -6.05 -8.13 -12.68
N GLU A 121 -5.95 -7.61 -11.46
CA GLU A 121 -5.35 -6.31 -11.21
C GLU A 121 -3.85 -6.38 -11.41
N LYS A 122 -3.26 -5.25 -11.77
CA LYS A 122 -1.82 -5.21 -12.04
C LYS A 122 -1.01 -5.46 -10.76
N VAL A 123 -0.02 -6.34 -10.86
CA VAL A 123 0.92 -6.62 -9.78
C VAL A 123 2.32 -6.29 -10.29
N ILE A 124 3.00 -5.39 -9.57
CA ILE A 124 4.36 -4.96 -9.89
C ILE A 124 5.31 -5.54 -8.86
N ALA A 125 6.37 -6.20 -9.31
CA ALA A 125 7.41 -6.71 -8.43
C ALA A 125 8.56 -5.71 -8.36
N ILE A 126 8.98 -5.37 -7.15
CA ILE A 126 10.21 -4.62 -6.90
C ILE A 126 11.27 -5.58 -6.38
N ASP A 127 12.50 -5.28 -6.59
CA ASP A 127 13.61 -6.13 -6.16
C ASP A 127 14.02 -5.91 -4.72
#